data_4006cdc17a01789e1c2bba6bf463c341
#
_entry.id   4006cdc17a01789e1c2bba6bf463c341
#
_cell.length_a   1.000
_cell.length_b   1.000
_cell.length_c   1.000
_cell.angle_alpha   90.00
_cell.angle_beta   90.00
_cell.angle_gamma   90.00
#
_symmetry.space_group_name_H-M   'P 1'
#
loop_
_entity.id
_entity.type
_entity.pdbx_description
1 polymer ?
#
loop_
_entity_poly.entity_id
_entity_poly.type
_entity_poly.pdbx_seq_one_letter_code
_entity_poly.pdbx_strand_id
1 'polypeptide(L)'
;MITLAVDAMGGDAGLAITVPGAVDFLKQQSDVHLIMVGDEAAVRQALSSAGAPMDRITVCHAAQVVEMDEAPQSALKNKKESSMRIAINQVKEGNAQAAVSAGNTGALMATARFVLKTIPGIERPAIAKFLPSDSEHVTLALDLGANVDCTPEQLVQFAIIGSELVHALHPEKGSPRVALLNVGTEDIKRTDAVKQTFKLLSSSKLNFIGNIESNSVLYGEADVVVADGFVGNVMLKTIEGAVKFMSGAIRREFQSTLFNKLAAIAALPALKGLKGKLDPRKFNGAILLGLRGIVIKSHGGTDEVGFRYALEEAYHEAKSAGLAQIEQGVATQLAALEAAKAEAEQEETAAPSTEA
;
A
#
# COMPACT_ATOMS: atom_id res chain seq x y z
N MET A 1 -8.96 -21.45 5.19
CA MET A 1 -8.27 -20.74 6.29
C MET A 1 -7.13 -19.96 5.67
N ILE A 2 -7.03 -18.66 5.90
CA ILE A 2 -5.98 -17.79 5.40
C ILE A 2 -4.80 -17.81 6.37
N THR A 3 -3.58 -17.97 5.88
CA THR A 3 -2.36 -17.90 6.70
C THR A 3 -1.59 -16.62 6.39
N LEU A 4 -1.25 -15.83 7.41
CA LEU A 4 -0.44 -14.63 7.28
C LEU A 4 0.90 -14.81 8.02
N ALA A 5 2.00 -14.46 7.37
CA ALA A 5 3.32 -14.41 8.00
C ALA A 5 3.59 -13.01 8.55
N VAL A 6 3.92 -12.93 9.82
CA VAL A 6 4.09 -11.66 10.55
C VAL A 6 5.54 -11.52 10.98
N ASP A 7 6.20 -10.46 10.52
CA ASP A 7 7.47 -10.00 11.09
C ASP A 7 7.20 -9.43 12.49
N ALA A 8 7.31 -10.29 13.50
CA ALA A 8 6.97 -9.95 14.87
C ALA A 8 7.94 -8.95 15.51
N MET A 9 9.15 -8.84 14.98
CA MET A 9 10.23 -7.99 15.53
C MET A 9 10.29 -6.61 14.86
N GLY A 10 9.55 -6.41 13.76
CA GLY A 10 9.61 -5.17 12.97
C GLY A 10 8.92 -3.98 13.64
N GLY A 11 9.38 -2.77 13.33
CA GLY A 11 8.86 -1.50 13.84
C GLY A 11 9.60 -0.99 15.07
N ASP A 12 9.25 0.24 15.50
CA ASP A 12 9.96 0.96 16.57
C ASP A 12 9.81 0.27 17.93
N ALA A 13 8.71 -0.44 18.16
CA ALA A 13 8.40 -1.11 19.42
C ALA A 13 8.33 -2.66 19.31
N GLY A 14 8.50 -3.24 18.13
CA GLY A 14 8.56 -4.68 17.90
C GLY A 14 7.41 -5.46 18.56
N LEU A 15 7.73 -6.48 19.33
CA LEU A 15 6.78 -7.37 20.00
C LEU A 15 5.72 -6.67 20.86
N ALA A 16 6.03 -5.49 21.42
CA ALA A 16 5.10 -4.75 22.26
C ALA A 16 3.87 -4.25 21.49
N ILE A 17 3.96 -4.14 20.17
CA ILE A 17 2.88 -3.70 19.27
C ILE A 17 2.38 -4.85 18.40
N THR A 18 3.29 -5.63 17.83
CA THR A 18 2.94 -6.68 16.86
C THR A 18 2.13 -7.81 17.51
N VAL A 19 2.47 -8.20 18.74
CA VAL A 19 1.77 -9.28 19.44
C VAL A 19 0.37 -8.87 19.88
N PRO A 20 0.14 -7.75 20.60
CA PRO A 20 -1.22 -7.31 20.94
C PRO A 20 -2.09 -7.08 19.72
N GLY A 21 -1.55 -6.46 18.66
CA GLY A 21 -2.26 -6.27 17.40
C GLY A 21 -2.67 -7.58 16.73
N ALA A 22 -1.79 -8.58 16.71
CA ALA A 22 -2.07 -9.91 16.20
C ALA A 22 -3.14 -10.65 17.02
N VAL A 23 -3.08 -10.56 18.35
CA VAL A 23 -4.07 -11.17 19.24
C VAL A 23 -5.44 -10.53 19.05
N ASP A 24 -5.50 -9.19 18.93
CA ASP A 24 -6.76 -8.47 18.70
C ASP A 24 -7.35 -8.80 17.32
N PHE A 25 -6.52 -8.92 16.29
CA PHE A 25 -6.92 -9.37 14.97
C PHE A 25 -7.53 -10.78 14.99
N LEU A 26 -6.90 -11.74 15.65
CA LEU A 26 -7.38 -13.11 15.78
C LEU A 26 -8.71 -13.22 16.53
N LYS A 27 -9.04 -12.28 17.42
CA LYS A 27 -10.35 -12.23 18.09
C LYS A 27 -11.47 -11.83 17.11
N GLN A 28 -11.14 -11.06 16.09
CA GLN A 28 -12.11 -10.54 15.12
C GLN A 28 -12.27 -11.44 13.89
N GLN A 29 -11.19 -12.18 13.53
CA GLN A 29 -11.16 -13.09 12.38
C GLN A 29 -11.00 -14.53 12.86
N SER A 30 -11.97 -15.38 12.55
CA SER A 30 -11.97 -16.80 12.99
C SER A 30 -11.31 -17.76 12.00
N ASP A 31 -11.19 -17.36 10.73
CA ASP A 31 -10.69 -18.19 9.62
C ASP A 31 -9.22 -17.90 9.24
N VAL A 32 -8.44 -17.39 10.21
CA VAL A 32 -7.03 -17.00 10.02
C VAL A 32 -6.09 -17.82 10.90
N HIS A 33 -4.94 -18.15 10.33
CA HIS A 33 -3.76 -18.67 11.03
C HIS A 33 -2.60 -17.67 10.90
N LEU A 34 -1.82 -17.45 11.95
CA LEU A 34 -0.65 -16.57 11.91
C LEU A 34 0.65 -17.36 12.06
N ILE A 35 1.64 -17.05 11.26
CA ILE A 35 3.04 -17.46 11.44
C ILE A 35 3.79 -16.24 12.01
N MET A 36 4.03 -16.25 13.32
CA MET A 36 4.74 -15.17 14.01
C MET A 36 6.24 -15.44 13.92
N VAL A 37 6.97 -14.59 13.21
CA VAL A 37 8.39 -14.78 12.89
C VAL A 37 9.25 -13.86 13.76
N GLY A 38 10.17 -14.43 14.54
CA GLY A 38 11.06 -13.66 15.41
C GLY A 38 11.89 -14.54 16.32
N ASP A 39 12.52 -13.97 17.36
CA ASP A 39 13.16 -14.75 18.41
C ASP A 39 12.11 -15.63 19.08
N GLU A 40 12.24 -16.95 18.96
CA GLU A 40 11.20 -17.88 19.36
C GLU A 40 10.84 -17.76 20.84
N ALA A 41 11.84 -17.61 21.72
CA ALA A 41 11.61 -17.52 23.15
C ALA A 41 10.86 -16.22 23.50
N ALA A 42 11.30 -15.10 22.94
CA ALA A 42 10.68 -13.79 23.16
C ALA A 42 9.25 -13.73 22.60
N VAL A 43 9.03 -14.26 21.37
CA VAL A 43 7.70 -14.32 20.76
C VAL A 43 6.75 -15.18 21.57
N ARG A 44 7.16 -16.40 21.99
CA ARG A 44 6.33 -17.27 22.82
C ARG A 44 5.98 -16.65 24.17
N GLN A 45 6.94 -15.98 24.81
CA GLN A 45 6.70 -15.29 26.08
C GLN A 45 5.68 -14.15 25.90
N ALA A 46 5.83 -13.32 24.86
CA ALA A 46 4.91 -12.23 24.58
C ALA A 46 3.50 -12.73 24.25
N LEU A 47 3.36 -13.77 23.43
CA LEU A 47 2.09 -14.41 23.10
C LEU A 47 1.39 -14.98 24.33
N SER A 48 2.13 -15.67 25.19
CA SER A 48 1.61 -16.21 26.46
C SER A 48 1.11 -15.10 27.38
N SER A 49 1.88 -14.02 27.53
CA SER A 49 1.50 -12.86 28.35
C SER A 49 0.26 -12.13 27.81
N ALA A 50 0.04 -12.14 26.50
CA ALA A 50 -1.11 -11.55 25.84
C ALA A 50 -2.34 -12.47 25.80
N GLY A 51 -2.26 -13.69 26.31
CA GLY A 51 -3.36 -14.68 26.25
C GLY A 51 -3.74 -15.07 24.83
N ALA A 52 -2.74 -15.25 23.96
CA ALA A 52 -2.94 -15.55 22.55
C ALA A 52 -3.57 -16.94 22.31
N PRO A 53 -4.45 -17.10 21.30
CA PRO A 53 -5.00 -18.41 20.91
C PRO A 53 -3.94 -19.24 20.17
N MET A 54 -3.15 -19.99 20.89
CA MET A 54 -1.99 -20.71 20.37
C MET A 54 -2.32 -21.80 19.35
N ASP A 55 -3.55 -22.28 19.31
CA ASP A 55 -4.08 -23.21 18.32
C ASP A 55 -4.12 -22.61 16.89
N ARG A 56 -4.12 -21.27 16.80
CA ARG A 56 -4.12 -20.52 15.53
C ARG A 56 -2.82 -19.77 15.25
N ILE A 57 -1.75 -20.11 15.98
CA ILE A 57 -0.46 -19.44 15.84
C ILE A 57 0.66 -20.46 15.72
N THR A 58 1.48 -20.33 14.71
CA THR A 58 2.79 -20.99 14.60
C THR A 58 3.89 -19.98 14.88
N VAL A 59 4.86 -20.32 15.71
CA VAL A 59 6.05 -19.49 15.91
C VAL A 59 7.18 -20.02 15.04
N CYS A 60 7.76 -19.14 14.22
CA CYS A 60 8.90 -19.44 13.37
C CYS A 60 10.12 -18.66 13.87
N HIS A 61 11.22 -19.37 14.19
CA HIS A 61 12.43 -18.73 14.69
C HIS A 61 13.14 -17.87 13.64
N ALA A 62 13.60 -16.70 14.06
CA ALA A 62 14.49 -15.83 13.29
C ALA A 62 15.63 -15.34 14.22
N ALA A 63 16.88 -15.56 13.80
CA ALA A 63 18.06 -15.21 14.57
C ALA A 63 18.48 -13.73 14.49
N GLN A 64 17.91 -12.97 13.53
CA GLN A 64 18.30 -11.62 13.22
C GLN A 64 17.09 -10.70 13.10
N VAL A 65 17.32 -9.40 13.37
CA VAL A 65 16.35 -8.32 13.15
C VAL A 65 16.97 -7.28 12.24
N VAL A 66 16.19 -6.70 11.33
CA VAL A 66 16.58 -5.54 10.54
C VAL A 66 16.20 -4.29 11.32
N GLU A 67 17.19 -3.44 11.61
CA GLU A 67 16.98 -2.19 12.34
C GLU A 67 16.28 -1.12 11.46
N MET A 68 15.60 -0.17 12.10
CA MET A 68 14.80 0.82 11.39
C MET A 68 15.64 1.80 10.55
N ASP A 69 16.90 2.01 10.90
CA ASP A 69 17.88 2.86 10.22
C ASP A 69 18.89 2.09 9.36
N GLU A 70 18.75 0.76 9.28
CA GLU A 70 19.68 -0.07 8.52
C GLU A 70 19.53 0.16 7.01
N ALA A 71 20.68 0.32 6.32
CA ALA A 71 20.67 0.50 4.86
C ALA A 71 20.08 -0.75 4.17
N PRO A 72 19.17 -0.58 3.18
CA PRO A 72 18.48 -1.70 2.50
C PRO A 72 19.44 -2.74 1.90
N GLN A 73 20.57 -2.29 1.35
CA GLN A 73 21.59 -3.17 0.77
C GLN A 73 22.29 -4.03 1.84
N SER A 74 22.56 -3.44 3.02
CA SER A 74 23.12 -4.15 4.17
C SER A 74 22.17 -5.21 4.68
N ALA A 75 20.91 -4.83 4.90
CA ALA A 75 19.86 -5.76 5.32
C ALA A 75 19.71 -6.95 4.36
N LEU A 76 19.65 -6.68 3.06
CA LEU A 76 19.54 -7.71 2.03
C LEU A 76 20.71 -8.70 2.02
N LYS A 77 21.94 -8.18 2.17
CA LYS A 77 23.18 -8.97 2.06
C LYS A 77 23.51 -9.74 3.35
N ASN A 78 23.34 -9.08 4.50
CA ASN A 78 23.87 -9.55 5.78
C ASN A 78 22.80 -10.12 6.73
N LYS A 79 21.51 -9.78 6.55
CA LYS A 79 20.40 -10.20 7.43
C LYS A 79 19.53 -11.29 6.79
N LYS A 80 20.17 -12.36 6.34
CA LYS A 80 19.47 -13.46 5.64
C LYS A 80 18.51 -14.25 6.53
N GLU A 81 18.76 -14.26 7.83
CA GLU A 81 17.95 -14.93 8.85
C GLU A 81 17.12 -13.92 9.66
N SER A 82 16.83 -12.75 9.10
CA SER A 82 15.98 -11.77 9.75
C SER A 82 14.51 -12.17 9.74
N SER A 83 13.79 -11.77 10.79
CA SER A 83 12.34 -11.99 10.91
C SER A 83 11.58 -11.46 9.68
N MET A 84 11.95 -10.28 9.17
CA MET A 84 11.42 -9.71 7.94
C MET A 84 11.62 -10.65 6.74
N ARG A 85 12.82 -11.16 6.51
CA ARG A 85 13.12 -12.01 5.35
C ARG A 85 12.46 -13.38 5.46
N ILE A 86 12.45 -13.96 6.65
CA ILE A 86 11.81 -15.25 6.89
C ILE A 86 10.29 -15.14 6.71
N ALA A 87 9.66 -14.04 7.16
CA ALA A 87 8.24 -13.81 6.91
C ALA A 87 7.92 -13.75 5.40
N ILE A 88 8.74 -13.07 4.61
CA ILE A 88 8.57 -13.02 3.15
C ILE A 88 8.82 -14.40 2.52
N ASN A 89 9.79 -15.19 3.03
CA ASN A 89 10.04 -16.54 2.56
C ASN A 89 8.82 -17.47 2.76
N GLN A 90 8.04 -17.30 3.85
CA GLN A 90 6.81 -18.06 4.06
C GLN A 90 5.81 -17.87 2.90
N VAL A 91 5.76 -16.65 2.34
CA VAL A 91 4.93 -16.37 1.15
C VAL A 91 5.52 -17.04 -0.09
N LYS A 92 6.83 -16.94 -0.31
CA LYS A 92 7.50 -17.58 -1.45
C LYS A 92 7.33 -19.10 -1.47
N GLU A 93 7.34 -19.71 -0.30
CA GLU A 93 7.22 -21.17 -0.12
C GLU A 93 5.76 -21.65 -0.15
N GLY A 94 4.80 -20.73 -0.21
CA GLY A 94 3.37 -21.06 -0.20
C GLY A 94 2.81 -21.43 1.17
N ASN A 95 3.58 -21.23 2.25
CA ASN A 95 3.16 -21.50 3.63
C ASN A 95 2.22 -20.39 4.14
N ALA A 96 2.31 -19.18 3.59
CA ALA A 96 1.44 -18.05 3.88
C ALA A 96 0.98 -17.36 2.60
N GLN A 97 -0.21 -16.78 2.62
CA GLN A 97 -0.77 -16.01 1.50
C GLN A 97 -0.24 -14.58 1.46
N ALA A 98 0.11 -14.01 2.62
CA ALA A 98 0.67 -12.65 2.69
C ALA A 98 1.68 -12.53 3.83
N ALA A 99 2.63 -11.58 3.69
CA ALA A 99 3.55 -11.18 4.74
C ALA A 99 3.25 -9.76 5.22
N VAL A 100 3.36 -9.52 6.53
CA VAL A 100 3.16 -8.20 7.14
C VAL A 100 4.39 -7.81 7.95
N SER A 101 4.92 -6.60 7.72
CA SER A 101 6.04 -6.07 8.49
C SER A 101 5.86 -4.58 8.78
N ALA A 102 6.15 -4.17 10.03
CA ALA A 102 6.27 -2.78 10.43
C ALA A 102 7.72 -2.25 10.31
N GLY A 103 8.67 -3.11 9.91
CA GLY A 103 10.09 -2.79 9.83
C GLY A 103 10.46 -1.73 8.79
N ASN A 104 11.75 -1.52 8.61
CA ASN A 104 12.34 -0.55 7.67
C ASN A 104 11.77 -0.72 6.25
N THR A 105 11.20 0.35 5.70
CA THR A 105 10.50 0.32 4.40
C THR A 105 11.43 -0.03 3.25
N GLY A 106 12.63 0.56 3.21
CA GLY A 106 13.60 0.31 2.14
C GLY A 106 14.13 -1.12 2.17
N ALA A 107 14.40 -1.65 3.37
CA ALA A 107 14.84 -3.03 3.55
C ALA A 107 13.73 -4.03 3.19
N LEU A 108 12.49 -3.75 3.59
CA LEU A 108 11.32 -4.57 3.24
C LEU A 108 11.14 -4.63 1.73
N MET A 109 11.17 -3.48 1.06
CA MET A 109 11.05 -3.38 -0.40
C MET A 109 12.15 -4.15 -1.12
N ALA A 110 13.41 -3.94 -0.73
CA ALA A 110 14.56 -4.62 -1.33
C ALA A 110 14.50 -6.14 -1.13
N THR A 111 14.15 -6.57 0.09
CA THR A 111 14.04 -7.99 0.43
C THR A 111 12.87 -8.65 -0.30
N ALA A 112 11.70 -8.02 -0.31
CA ALA A 112 10.52 -8.54 -0.99
C ALA A 112 10.74 -8.67 -2.49
N ARG A 113 11.31 -7.64 -3.14
CA ARG A 113 11.68 -7.71 -4.57
C ARG A 113 12.68 -8.81 -4.87
N PHE A 114 13.67 -9.00 -4.00
CA PHE A 114 14.68 -10.06 -4.18
C PHE A 114 14.09 -11.45 -4.05
N VAL A 115 13.26 -11.68 -3.04
CA VAL A 115 12.70 -13.00 -2.68
C VAL A 115 11.55 -13.39 -3.61
N LEU A 116 10.56 -12.52 -3.78
CA LEU A 116 9.32 -12.81 -4.51
C LEU A 116 9.43 -12.49 -6.00
N LYS A 117 10.35 -11.60 -6.39
CA LYS A 117 10.43 -11.02 -7.74
C LYS A 117 9.22 -10.15 -8.07
N THR A 118 9.31 -9.41 -9.17
CA THR A 118 8.20 -8.63 -9.71
C THR A 118 7.37 -9.48 -10.68
N ILE A 119 6.12 -9.10 -10.87
CA ILE A 119 5.26 -9.60 -11.95
C ILE A 119 5.99 -9.36 -13.30
N PRO A 120 5.92 -10.32 -14.25
CA PRO A 120 6.54 -10.15 -15.56
C PRO A 120 6.10 -8.85 -16.24
N GLY A 121 7.07 -8.08 -16.72
CA GLY A 121 6.84 -6.77 -17.34
C GLY A 121 6.77 -5.60 -16.36
N ILE A 122 6.76 -5.85 -15.05
CA ILE A 122 6.85 -4.81 -14.02
C ILE A 122 8.30 -4.68 -13.55
N GLU A 123 8.90 -3.52 -13.74
CA GLU A 123 10.30 -3.28 -13.40
C GLU A 123 10.53 -3.12 -11.90
N ARG A 124 9.62 -2.39 -11.24
CA ARG A 124 9.71 -2.06 -9.82
C ARG A 124 8.36 -2.18 -9.13
N PRO A 125 8.31 -2.66 -7.89
CA PRO A 125 7.09 -2.56 -7.11
C PRO A 125 6.85 -1.11 -6.66
N ALA A 126 5.57 -0.77 -6.46
CA ALA A 126 5.14 0.51 -5.91
C ALA A 126 4.55 0.34 -4.51
N ILE A 127 4.64 1.37 -3.67
CA ILE A 127 3.87 1.44 -2.43
C ILE A 127 2.48 1.97 -2.78
N ALA A 128 1.47 1.13 -2.62
CA ALA A 128 0.09 1.46 -2.88
C ALA A 128 -0.74 1.45 -1.60
N LYS A 129 -1.71 2.35 -1.50
CA LYS A 129 -2.59 2.47 -0.34
C LYS A 129 -3.96 2.95 -0.75
N PHE A 130 -5.00 2.32 -0.21
CA PHE A 130 -6.35 2.85 -0.30
C PHE A 130 -6.51 4.07 0.60
N LEU A 131 -6.89 5.19 0.02
CA LEU A 131 -7.18 6.43 0.72
C LEU A 131 -8.69 6.56 0.95
N PRO A 132 -9.11 7.16 2.08
CA PRO A 132 -10.52 7.44 2.30
C PRO A 132 -11.01 8.47 1.28
N SER A 133 -12.24 8.33 0.87
CA SER A 133 -12.96 9.33 0.08
C SER A 133 -14.17 9.84 0.87
N ASP A 134 -14.68 11.00 0.54
CA ASP A 134 -15.93 11.52 1.09
C ASP A 134 -17.15 10.79 0.54
N SER A 135 -16.99 10.09 -0.59
CA SER A 135 -17.93 9.13 -1.16
C SER A 135 -17.78 7.73 -0.51
N GLU A 136 -18.70 6.80 -0.78
CA GLU A 136 -18.56 5.40 -0.36
C GLU A 136 -17.42 4.66 -1.09
N HIS A 137 -16.77 5.31 -2.03
CA HIS A 137 -15.66 4.79 -2.81
C HIS A 137 -14.32 5.04 -2.13
N VAL A 138 -13.38 4.11 -2.32
CA VAL A 138 -11.97 4.28 -1.93
C VAL A 138 -11.14 4.56 -3.18
N THR A 139 -10.11 5.36 -3.04
CA THR A 139 -9.15 5.66 -4.11
C THR A 139 -7.83 4.96 -3.80
N LEU A 140 -7.34 4.15 -4.72
CA LEU A 140 -6.00 3.57 -4.63
C LEU A 140 -4.98 4.60 -5.11
N ALA A 141 -4.11 5.05 -4.24
CA ALA A 141 -2.98 5.93 -4.59
C ALA A 141 -1.67 5.15 -4.63
N LEU A 142 -0.87 5.35 -5.67
CA LEU A 142 0.46 4.76 -5.87
C LEU A 142 1.30 5.64 -6.83
N ASP A 143 2.63 5.79 -6.76
CA ASP A 143 3.53 5.28 -5.74
C ASP A 143 3.64 6.25 -4.55
N LEU A 144 3.69 5.73 -3.33
CA LEU A 144 3.69 6.54 -2.11
C LEU A 144 5.07 6.56 -1.41
N GLY A 145 6.14 6.34 -2.17
CA GLY A 145 7.51 6.50 -1.66
C GLY A 145 8.46 5.33 -1.89
N ALA A 146 8.17 4.41 -2.81
CA ALA A 146 9.08 3.34 -3.19
C ALA A 146 10.13 3.82 -4.22
N ASN A 147 9.72 4.65 -5.18
CA ASN A 147 10.54 5.07 -6.32
C ASN A 147 10.49 6.59 -6.46
N VAL A 148 11.57 7.26 -6.07
CA VAL A 148 11.63 8.73 -6.00
C VAL A 148 11.63 9.37 -7.39
N ASP A 149 12.34 8.77 -8.34
CA ASP A 149 12.37 9.18 -9.74
C ASP A 149 11.81 8.05 -10.61
N CYS A 150 10.66 8.28 -11.23
CA CYS A 150 10.00 7.31 -12.10
C CYS A 150 10.15 7.71 -13.56
N THR A 151 10.44 6.73 -14.42
CA THR A 151 10.32 6.91 -15.86
C THR A 151 8.84 6.88 -16.29
N PRO A 152 8.51 7.42 -17.48
CA PRO A 152 7.15 7.33 -18.00
C PRO A 152 6.61 5.90 -18.07
N GLU A 153 7.46 4.93 -18.45
CA GLU A 153 7.13 3.53 -18.53
C GLU A 153 6.78 2.94 -17.15
N GLN A 154 7.51 3.32 -16.11
CA GLN A 154 7.22 2.89 -14.74
C GLN A 154 5.88 3.45 -14.25
N LEU A 155 5.58 4.72 -14.53
CA LEU A 155 4.28 5.30 -14.17
C LEU A 155 3.12 4.62 -14.92
N VAL A 156 3.31 4.23 -16.18
CA VAL A 156 2.34 3.43 -16.92
C VAL A 156 2.19 2.04 -16.30
N GLN A 157 3.28 1.39 -15.94
CA GLN A 157 3.23 0.10 -15.23
C GLN A 157 2.46 0.23 -13.91
N PHE A 158 2.65 1.31 -13.15
CA PHE A 158 1.88 1.57 -11.92
C PHE A 158 0.39 1.77 -12.21
N ALA A 159 0.04 2.47 -13.28
CA ALA A 159 -1.35 2.62 -13.72
C ALA A 159 -1.99 1.26 -14.02
N ILE A 160 -1.28 0.39 -14.73
CA ILE A 160 -1.75 -0.95 -15.08
C ILE A 160 -1.95 -1.80 -13.82
N ILE A 161 -0.92 -1.95 -12.97
CA ILE A 161 -1.05 -2.79 -11.76
C ILE A 161 -2.07 -2.26 -10.77
N GLY A 162 -2.21 -0.93 -10.66
CA GLY A 162 -3.23 -0.30 -9.81
C GLY A 162 -4.65 -0.56 -10.33
N SER A 163 -4.85 -0.44 -11.65
CA SER A 163 -6.14 -0.74 -12.29
C SER A 163 -6.52 -2.22 -12.12
N GLU A 164 -5.59 -3.15 -12.32
CA GLU A 164 -5.85 -4.58 -12.17
C GLU A 164 -6.13 -4.96 -10.70
N LEU A 165 -5.45 -4.33 -9.73
CA LEU A 165 -5.75 -4.54 -8.32
C LEU A 165 -7.18 -4.06 -7.98
N VAL A 166 -7.54 -2.83 -8.35
CA VAL A 166 -8.90 -2.31 -8.08
C VAL A 166 -9.95 -3.14 -8.77
N HIS A 167 -9.71 -3.60 -10.00
CA HIS A 167 -10.63 -4.49 -10.72
C HIS A 167 -10.79 -5.84 -10.01
N ALA A 168 -9.72 -6.42 -9.50
CA ALA A 168 -9.75 -7.70 -8.77
C ALA A 168 -10.51 -7.60 -7.43
N LEU A 169 -10.34 -6.48 -6.71
CA LEU A 169 -10.99 -6.24 -5.41
C LEU A 169 -12.43 -5.75 -5.55
N HIS A 170 -12.74 -5.03 -6.63
CA HIS A 170 -14.00 -4.36 -6.90
C HIS A 170 -14.49 -4.64 -8.31
N PRO A 171 -14.80 -5.91 -8.66
CA PRO A 171 -15.22 -6.29 -10.02
C PRO A 171 -16.51 -5.58 -10.46
N GLU A 172 -17.35 -5.14 -9.51
CA GLU A 172 -18.56 -4.37 -9.78
C GLU A 172 -18.28 -2.99 -10.42
N LYS A 173 -17.07 -2.45 -10.27
CA LYS A 173 -16.68 -1.17 -10.90
C LYS A 173 -16.40 -1.29 -12.41
N GLY A 174 -16.25 -2.50 -12.93
CA GLY A 174 -15.90 -2.73 -14.32
C GLY A 174 -14.49 -2.25 -14.64
N SER A 175 -14.34 -1.17 -15.43
CA SER A 175 -13.04 -0.59 -15.77
C SER A 175 -12.72 0.58 -14.83
N PRO A 176 -11.76 0.43 -13.90
CA PRO A 176 -11.42 1.47 -12.93
C PRO A 176 -10.95 2.76 -13.59
N ARG A 177 -11.38 3.91 -13.08
CA ARG A 177 -10.94 5.23 -13.55
C ARG A 177 -9.53 5.49 -13.07
N VAL A 178 -8.59 5.65 -14.00
CA VAL A 178 -7.17 5.90 -13.72
C VAL A 178 -6.86 7.36 -13.98
N ALA A 179 -6.24 8.04 -13.03
CA ALA A 179 -5.78 9.42 -13.16
C ALA A 179 -4.27 9.53 -12.84
N LEU A 180 -3.62 10.51 -13.45
CA LEU A 180 -2.23 10.86 -13.20
C LEU A 180 -2.17 12.11 -12.30
N LEU A 181 -1.51 12.01 -11.16
CA LEU A 181 -1.38 13.14 -10.24
C LEU A 181 -0.51 14.23 -10.87
N ASN A 182 -1.01 15.46 -10.84
CA ASN A 182 -0.31 16.62 -11.41
C ASN A 182 -0.60 17.89 -10.58
N VAL A 183 0.15 18.94 -10.83
CA VAL A 183 -0.01 20.25 -10.17
C VAL A 183 -1.19 21.07 -10.70
N GLY A 184 -1.81 20.64 -11.80
CA GLY A 184 -2.97 21.24 -12.45
C GLY A 184 -3.45 20.36 -13.58
N THR A 185 -4.63 20.64 -14.09
CA THR A 185 -5.23 19.87 -15.20
C THR A 185 -4.69 20.30 -16.57
N GLU A 186 -4.03 21.48 -16.65
CA GLU A 186 -3.57 22.07 -17.91
C GLU A 186 -2.29 21.39 -18.45
N ASP A 187 -2.19 21.27 -19.75
CA ASP A 187 -1.08 20.61 -20.45
C ASP A 187 0.29 21.25 -20.22
N ILE A 188 0.33 22.56 -20.00
CA ILE A 188 1.58 23.33 -19.83
C ILE A 188 2.23 23.11 -18.46
N LYS A 189 1.50 22.62 -17.46
CA LYS A 189 1.95 22.45 -16.06
C LYS A 189 2.52 21.06 -15.78
N ARG A 190 2.95 20.31 -16.80
CA ARG A 190 3.48 18.94 -16.64
C ARG A 190 4.99 18.90 -16.69
N THR A 191 5.61 18.05 -15.88
CA THR A 191 7.00 17.63 -16.10
C THR A 191 7.09 16.79 -17.38
N ASP A 192 8.28 16.63 -17.96
CA ASP A 192 8.42 15.86 -19.20
C ASP A 192 8.03 14.40 -19.02
N ALA A 193 8.34 13.79 -17.84
CA ALA A 193 7.90 12.45 -17.52
C ALA A 193 6.36 12.35 -17.46
N VAL A 194 5.67 13.31 -16.83
CA VAL A 194 4.21 13.34 -16.76
C VAL A 194 3.59 13.54 -18.14
N LYS A 195 4.17 14.38 -19.01
CA LYS A 195 3.70 14.57 -20.40
C LYS A 195 3.78 13.28 -21.22
N GLN A 196 4.91 12.58 -21.13
CA GLN A 196 5.11 11.32 -21.84
C GLN A 196 4.18 10.24 -21.30
N THR A 197 4.06 10.11 -19.97
CA THR A 197 3.13 9.17 -19.33
C THR A 197 1.69 9.44 -19.77
N PHE A 198 1.27 10.71 -19.82
CA PHE A 198 -0.07 11.10 -20.27
C PHE A 198 -0.35 10.61 -21.70
N LYS A 199 0.59 10.80 -22.62
CA LYS A 199 0.46 10.32 -24.01
C LYS A 199 0.31 8.79 -24.06
N LEU A 200 1.16 8.06 -23.32
CA LEU A 200 1.13 6.61 -23.27
C LEU A 200 -0.18 6.08 -22.66
N LEU A 201 -0.67 6.69 -21.60
CA LEU A 201 -1.94 6.30 -20.97
C LEU A 201 -3.15 6.66 -21.87
N SER A 202 -3.10 7.78 -22.58
CA SER A 202 -4.17 8.18 -23.52
C SER A 202 -4.32 7.23 -24.72
N SER A 203 -3.24 6.54 -25.12
CA SER A 203 -3.27 5.51 -26.17
C SER A 203 -3.46 4.09 -25.63
N SER A 204 -3.53 3.91 -24.32
CA SER A 204 -3.74 2.61 -23.68
C SER A 204 -5.21 2.20 -23.66
N LYS A 205 -5.48 0.93 -23.31
CA LYS A 205 -6.85 0.43 -23.10
C LYS A 205 -7.39 0.69 -21.69
N LEU A 206 -6.62 1.37 -20.83
CA LEU A 206 -7.08 1.76 -19.50
C LEU A 206 -8.18 2.83 -19.61
N ASN A 207 -9.08 2.84 -18.65
CA ASN A 207 -10.04 3.94 -18.49
C ASN A 207 -9.33 5.17 -17.90
N PHE A 208 -8.43 5.74 -18.68
CA PHE A 208 -7.64 6.91 -18.29
C PHE A 208 -8.48 8.18 -18.40
N ILE A 209 -8.70 8.84 -17.25
CA ILE A 209 -9.53 10.05 -17.16
C ILE A 209 -8.72 11.35 -17.20
N GLY A 210 -7.40 11.27 -17.40
CA GLY A 210 -6.52 12.44 -17.47
C GLY A 210 -5.79 12.74 -16.17
N ASN A 211 -5.50 14.02 -15.96
CA ASN A 211 -4.81 14.48 -14.74
C ASN A 211 -5.80 14.76 -13.61
N ILE A 212 -5.33 14.59 -12.37
CA ILE A 212 -6.02 14.96 -11.14
C ILE A 212 -5.10 15.81 -10.25
N GLU A 213 -5.64 16.78 -9.56
CA GLU A 213 -4.93 17.57 -8.55
C GLU A 213 -5.02 16.91 -7.17
N SER A 214 -4.04 17.16 -6.31
CA SER A 214 -3.96 16.55 -4.98
C SER A 214 -5.16 16.87 -4.07
N ASN A 215 -5.82 18.01 -4.28
CA ASN A 215 -7.03 18.41 -3.56
C ASN A 215 -8.26 17.56 -3.93
N SER A 216 -8.30 16.98 -5.12
CA SER A 216 -9.40 16.16 -5.61
C SER A 216 -9.28 14.67 -5.28
N VAL A 217 -8.11 14.20 -4.84
CA VAL A 217 -7.84 12.76 -4.58
C VAL A 217 -8.80 12.15 -3.56
N LEU A 218 -9.23 12.94 -2.56
CA LEU A 218 -10.14 12.46 -1.50
C LEU A 218 -11.64 12.60 -1.85
N TYR A 219 -11.99 13.04 -3.06
CA TYR A 219 -13.39 13.17 -3.49
C TYR A 219 -13.89 12.01 -4.35
N GLY A 220 -13.05 10.98 -4.58
CA GLY A 220 -13.46 9.79 -5.33
C GLY A 220 -13.67 10.03 -6.83
N GLU A 221 -13.01 11.05 -7.39
CA GLU A 221 -13.05 11.34 -8.82
C GLU A 221 -12.33 10.27 -9.65
N ALA A 222 -11.30 9.64 -9.07
CA ALA A 222 -10.57 8.52 -9.65
C ALA A 222 -10.58 7.30 -8.71
N ASP A 223 -10.53 6.11 -9.30
CA ASP A 223 -10.39 4.85 -8.55
C ASP A 223 -8.91 4.51 -8.31
N VAL A 224 -8.04 4.97 -9.23
CA VAL A 224 -6.58 4.80 -9.18
C VAL A 224 -5.93 6.14 -9.45
N VAL A 225 -5.05 6.60 -8.56
CA VAL A 225 -4.24 7.82 -8.72
C VAL A 225 -2.77 7.43 -8.74
N VAL A 226 -2.10 7.74 -9.84
CA VAL A 226 -0.68 7.41 -10.07
C VAL A 226 0.18 8.64 -9.89
N ALA A 227 1.26 8.50 -9.13
CA ALA A 227 2.30 9.51 -8.94
C ALA A 227 3.68 8.86 -8.93
N ASP A 228 4.75 9.64 -9.10
CA ASP A 228 6.06 9.20 -8.63
C ASP A 228 6.11 9.16 -7.10
N GLY A 229 7.03 8.37 -6.55
CA GLY A 229 7.07 8.16 -5.11
C GLY A 229 7.45 9.40 -4.30
N PHE A 230 8.14 10.38 -4.88
CA PHE A 230 8.43 11.64 -4.18
C PHE A 230 7.14 12.45 -3.98
N VAL A 231 6.42 12.72 -5.08
CA VAL A 231 5.16 13.48 -5.04
C VAL A 231 4.10 12.74 -4.23
N GLY A 232 3.96 11.43 -4.45
CA GLY A 232 3.01 10.60 -3.72
C GLY A 232 3.27 10.56 -2.21
N ASN A 233 4.53 10.46 -1.79
CA ASN A 233 4.89 10.49 -0.37
C ASN A 233 4.65 11.88 0.25
N VAL A 234 4.98 12.96 -0.45
CA VAL A 234 4.68 14.33 0.01
C VAL A 234 3.18 14.52 0.19
N MET A 235 2.38 14.10 -0.80
CA MET A 235 0.92 14.13 -0.72
C MET A 235 0.40 13.35 0.49
N LEU A 236 0.81 12.09 0.66
CA LEU A 236 0.39 11.24 1.78
C LEU A 236 0.75 11.86 3.13
N LYS A 237 2.00 12.33 3.30
CA LYS A 237 2.45 12.95 4.55
C LYS A 237 1.74 14.26 4.84
N THR A 238 1.39 15.01 3.82
CA THR A 238 0.58 16.24 3.97
C THR A 238 -0.84 15.92 4.43
N ILE A 239 -1.49 14.92 3.84
CA ILE A 239 -2.82 14.45 4.28
C ILE A 239 -2.77 13.96 5.73
N GLU A 240 -1.82 13.10 6.08
CA GLU A 240 -1.63 12.59 7.46
C GLU A 240 -1.42 13.74 8.45
N GLY A 241 -0.58 14.72 8.10
CA GLY A 241 -0.30 15.91 8.90
C GLY A 241 -1.53 16.81 9.07
N ALA A 242 -2.28 17.04 8.00
CA ALA A 242 -3.50 17.86 8.02
C ALA A 242 -4.58 17.24 8.93
N VAL A 243 -4.83 15.94 8.82
CA VAL A 243 -5.77 15.21 9.68
C VAL A 243 -5.36 15.28 11.15
N LYS A 244 -4.07 15.11 11.46
CA LYS A 244 -3.53 15.24 12.82
C LYS A 244 -3.66 16.65 13.37
N PHE A 245 -3.35 17.66 12.56
CA PHE A 245 -3.49 19.06 12.91
C PHE A 245 -4.94 19.44 13.21
N MET A 246 -5.88 19.09 12.31
CA MET A 246 -7.31 19.37 12.47
C MET A 246 -7.88 18.67 13.71
N SER A 247 -7.57 17.39 13.90
CA SER A 247 -8.01 16.63 15.09
C SER A 247 -7.50 17.27 16.39
N GLY A 248 -6.24 17.74 16.40
CA GLY A 248 -5.65 18.44 17.51
C GLY A 248 -6.30 19.82 17.77
N ALA A 249 -6.62 20.56 16.71
CA ALA A 249 -7.29 21.87 16.82
C ALA A 249 -8.71 21.71 17.38
N ILE A 250 -9.50 20.78 16.86
CA ILE A 250 -10.85 20.45 17.35
C ILE A 250 -10.79 20.08 18.84
N ARG A 251 -9.86 19.20 19.22
CA ARG A 251 -9.70 18.78 20.63
C ARG A 251 -9.36 19.97 21.55
N ARG A 252 -8.42 20.83 21.14
CA ARG A 252 -8.05 22.03 21.93
C ARG A 252 -9.23 22.96 22.12
N GLU A 253 -10.01 23.20 21.06
CA GLU A 253 -11.17 24.10 21.13
C GLU A 253 -12.23 23.56 22.09
N PHE A 254 -12.59 22.29 22.01
CA PHE A 254 -13.53 21.68 22.95
C PHE A 254 -13.02 21.61 24.39
N GLN A 255 -11.72 21.72 24.63
CA GLN A 255 -11.12 21.72 25.96
C GLN A 255 -10.89 23.16 26.51
N SER A 256 -11.08 24.20 25.71
CA SER A 256 -10.68 25.59 26.02
C SER A 256 -11.50 26.24 27.17
N THR A 257 -12.80 25.98 27.22
CA THR A 257 -13.69 26.56 28.22
C THR A 257 -14.60 25.51 28.85
N LEU A 258 -15.20 25.83 30.02
CA LEU A 258 -16.18 24.94 30.66
C LEU A 258 -17.41 24.73 29.76
N PHE A 259 -17.87 25.80 29.08
CA PHE A 259 -18.99 25.76 28.14
C PHE A 259 -18.67 24.82 26.95
N ASN A 260 -17.48 24.94 26.36
CA ASN A 260 -17.05 24.09 25.26
C ASN A 260 -16.90 22.61 25.69
N LYS A 261 -16.51 22.34 26.94
CA LYS A 261 -16.48 20.97 27.48
C LYS A 261 -17.89 20.36 27.58
N LEU A 262 -18.88 21.16 28.02
CA LEU A 262 -20.27 20.72 28.04
C LEU A 262 -20.84 20.53 26.64
N ALA A 263 -20.53 21.43 25.71
CA ALA A 263 -20.87 21.26 24.29
C ALA A 263 -20.24 20.00 23.67
N ALA A 264 -19.01 19.67 24.04
CA ALA A 264 -18.36 18.41 23.61
C ALA A 264 -19.12 17.17 24.07
N ILE A 265 -19.70 17.18 25.28
CA ILE A 265 -20.51 16.06 25.79
C ILE A 265 -21.76 15.89 24.92
N ALA A 266 -22.44 16.96 24.58
CA ALA A 266 -23.62 16.94 23.70
C ALA A 266 -23.25 16.49 22.26
N ALA A 267 -22.06 16.87 21.76
CA ALA A 267 -21.55 16.51 20.43
C ALA A 267 -20.86 15.14 20.36
N LEU A 268 -20.73 14.41 21.49
CA LEU A 268 -19.99 13.13 21.56
C LEU A 268 -20.37 12.10 20.48
N PRO A 269 -21.67 11.90 20.14
CA PRO A 269 -21.99 10.94 19.08
C PRO A 269 -21.42 11.34 17.71
N ALA A 270 -21.55 12.63 17.35
CA ALA A 270 -21.00 13.16 16.10
C ALA A 270 -19.46 13.12 16.07
N LEU A 271 -18.83 13.50 17.18
CA LEU A 271 -17.37 13.46 17.32
C LEU A 271 -16.80 12.02 17.26
N LYS A 272 -17.51 11.05 17.85
CA LYS A 272 -17.14 9.63 17.73
C LYS A 272 -17.27 9.15 16.29
N GLY A 273 -18.33 9.52 15.58
CA GLY A 273 -18.52 9.20 14.16
C GLY A 273 -17.40 9.80 13.29
N LEU A 274 -17.09 11.09 13.50
CA LEU A 274 -16.02 11.78 12.80
C LEU A 274 -14.65 11.15 13.08
N LYS A 275 -14.32 10.90 14.36
CA LYS A 275 -13.10 10.20 14.75
C LYS A 275 -12.99 8.83 14.08
N GLY A 276 -14.09 8.08 14.01
CA GLY A 276 -14.13 6.78 13.36
C GLY A 276 -13.86 6.85 11.83
N LYS A 277 -14.26 7.94 11.17
CA LYS A 277 -14.01 8.16 9.74
C LYS A 277 -12.58 8.67 9.47
N LEU A 278 -12.06 9.53 10.34
CA LEU A 278 -10.76 10.18 10.19
C LEU A 278 -9.62 9.48 10.94
N ASP A 279 -9.84 8.33 11.54
CA ASP A 279 -8.79 7.60 12.27
C ASP A 279 -7.71 7.11 11.29
N PRO A 280 -6.49 7.68 11.29
CA PRO A 280 -5.45 7.33 10.33
C PRO A 280 -4.98 5.88 10.49
N ARG A 281 -5.24 5.25 11.64
CA ARG A 281 -4.89 3.86 11.90
C ARG A 281 -5.68 2.88 11.03
N LYS A 282 -6.92 3.23 10.66
CA LYS A 282 -7.75 2.43 9.77
C LYS A 282 -7.17 2.27 8.36
N PHE A 283 -6.32 3.21 7.98
CA PHE A 283 -5.63 3.21 6.70
C PHE A 283 -4.17 2.77 6.84
N ASN A 284 -3.82 2.11 7.96
CA ASN A 284 -2.50 1.50 8.09
C ASN A 284 -2.47 0.19 7.30
N GLY A 285 -1.32 -0.06 6.67
CA GLY A 285 -1.14 -1.17 5.74
C GLY A 285 -1.07 -0.66 4.31
N ALA A 286 0.15 -0.51 3.79
CA ALA A 286 0.40 -0.20 2.38
C ALA A 286 0.87 -1.46 1.66
N ILE A 287 0.34 -1.69 0.47
CA ILE A 287 0.66 -2.87 -0.34
C ILE A 287 1.95 -2.60 -1.10
N LEU A 288 2.89 -3.53 -1.11
CA LEU A 288 4.01 -3.53 -2.05
C LEU A 288 3.54 -4.15 -3.37
N LEU A 289 2.86 -3.33 -4.17
CA LEU A 289 2.16 -3.77 -5.38
C LEU A 289 3.14 -4.00 -6.53
N GLY A 290 2.89 -5.07 -7.32
CA GLY A 290 3.75 -5.46 -8.45
C GLY A 290 4.73 -6.60 -8.13
N LEU A 291 4.66 -7.20 -6.95
CA LEU A 291 5.39 -8.41 -6.55
C LEU A 291 4.58 -9.68 -6.86
N ARG A 292 5.27 -10.82 -7.02
CA ARG A 292 4.65 -12.15 -7.13
C ARG A 292 4.24 -12.72 -5.77
N GLY A 293 3.72 -11.89 -4.89
CA GLY A 293 3.25 -12.26 -3.57
C GLY A 293 2.83 -11.03 -2.80
N ILE A 294 1.93 -11.19 -1.86
CA ILE A 294 1.35 -10.10 -1.09
C ILE A 294 2.29 -9.74 0.06
N VAL A 295 2.73 -8.50 0.11
CA VAL A 295 3.52 -7.95 1.22
C VAL A 295 2.90 -6.63 1.66
N ILE A 296 2.54 -6.55 2.93
CA ILE A 296 1.94 -5.37 3.54
C ILE A 296 2.95 -4.68 4.44
N LYS A 297 3.16 -3.40 4.19
CA LYS A 297 3.96 -2.51 5.02
C LYS A 297 3.08 -1.81 6.03
N SER A 298 3.28 -2.08 7.30
CA SER A 298 2.71 -1.28 8.40
C SER A 298 3.64 -0.12 8.76
N HIS A 299 3.10 0.98 9.26
CA HIS A 299 3.91 2.12 9.74
C HIS A 299 4.77 1.71 10.94
N GLY A 300 6.06 2.08 10.97
CA GLY A 300 7.01 1.68 12.02
C GLY A 300 6.62 2.16 13.43
N GLY A 301 6.14 3.39 13.53
CA GLY A 301 5.67 3.99 14.79
C GLY A 301 4.17 3.82 15.05
N THR A 302 3.53 2.77 14.53
CA THR A 302 2.11 2.49 14.78
C THR A 302 1.87 1.96 16.20
N ASP A 303 0.62 2.04 16.68
CA ASP A 303 0.16 1.33 17.87
C ASP A 303 -0.43 -0.07 17.50
N GLU A 304 -0.84 -0.84 18.51
CA GLU A 304 -1.44 -2.15 18.32
C GLU A 304 -2.70 -2.14 17.44
N VAL A 305 -3.50 -1.09 17.55
CA VAL A 305 -4.73 -0.93 16.75
C VAL A 305 -4.37 -0.71 15.28
N GLY A 306 -3.40 0.15 15.01
CA GLY A 306 -2.93 0.37 13.65
C GLY A 306 -2.28 -0.88 13.05
N PHE A 307 -1.49 -1.64 13.85
CA PHE A 307 -0.92 -2.89 13.37
C PHE A 307 -2.00 -3.94 13.04
N ARG A 308 -3.06 -4.03 13.85
CA ARG A 308 -4.22 -4.86 13.55
C ARG A 308 -4.83 -4.51 12.19
N TYR A 309 -4.98 -3.22 11.86
CA TYR A 309 -5.49 -2.80 10.54
C TYR A 309 -4.56 -3.23 9.40
N ALA A 310 -3.23 -3.24 9.59
CA ALA A 310 -2.33 -3.78 8.58
C ALA A 310 -2.49 -5.29 8.38
N LEU A 311 -2.85 -6.05 9.43
CA LEU A 311 -3.20 -7.47 9.32
C LEU A 311 -4.56 -7.66 8.62
N GLU A 312 -5.54 -6.78 8.88
CA GLU A 312 -6.82 -6.78 8.18
C GLU A 312 -6.63 -6.54 6.68
N GLU A 313 -5.78 -5.58 6.30
CA GLU A 313 -5.44 -5.33 4.90
C GLU A 313 -4.82 -6.58 4.25
N ALA A 314 -3.83 -7.20 4.92
CA ALA A 314 -3.23 -8.44 4.45
C ALA A 314 -4.25 -9.58 4.27
N TYR A 315 -5.21 -9.68 5.19
CA TYR A 315 -6.27 -10.66 5.14
C TYR A 315 -7.23 -10.40 3.95
N HIS A 316 -7.63 -9.16 3.75
CA HIS A 316 -8.52 -8.79 2.64
C HIS A 316 -7.86 -9.06 1.29
N GLU A 317 -6.61 -8.67 1.12
CA GLU A 317 -5.83 -8.95 -0.07
C GLU A 317 -5.66 -10.46 -0.32
N ALA A 318 -5.31 -11.21 0.73
CA ALA A 318 -5.14 -12.66 0.64
C ALA A 318 -6.44 -13.39 0.34
N LYS A 319 -7.59 -12.88 0.80
CA LYS A 319 -8.91 -13.49 0.61
C LYS A 319 -9.49 -13.22 -0.77
N SER A 320 -9.29 -12.03 -1.30
CA SER A 320 -9.72 -11.67 -2.64
C SER A 320 -8.86 -12.34 -3.74
N ALA A 321 -7.67 -12.83 -3.37
CA ALA A 321 -6.77 -13.73 -4.07
C ALA A 321 -6.72 -13.58 -5.61
N GLY A 322 -6.72 -12.34 -6.06
CA GLY A 322 -6.59 -12.05 -7.48
C GLY A 322 -5.16 -12.03 -8.01
N LEU A 323 -4.12 -12.50 -7.27
CA LEU A 323 -2.74 -12.36 -7.75
C LEU A 323 -2.55 -12.95 -9.15
N ALA A 324 -3.06 -14.15 -9.41
CA ALA A 324 -3.02 -14.74 -10.74
C ALA A 324 -3.86 -13.97 -11.76
N GLN A 325 -5.00 -13.44 -11.37
CA GLN A 325 -5.83 -12.57 -12.19
C GLN A 325 -5.12 -11.24 -12.48
N ILE A 326 -4.49 -10.63 -11.49
CA ILE A 326 -3.68 -9.42 -11.64
C ILE A 326 -2.51 -9.69 -12.59
N GLU A 327 -1.77 -10.78 -12.42
CA GLU A 327 -0.67 -11.16 -13.33
C GLU A 327 -1.15 -11.32 -14.78
N GLN A 328 -2.28 -11.96 -14.99
CA GLN A 328 -2.87 -12.15 -16.33
C GLN A 328 -3.35 -10.83 -16.92
N GLY A 329 -4.02 -9.98 -16.13
CA GLY A 329 -4.47 -8.66 -16.53
C GLY A 329 -3.30 -7.76 -16.92
N VAL A 330 -2.25 -7.72 -16.09
CA VAL A 330 -1.01 -6.99 -16.37
C VAL A 330 -0.38 -7.44 -17.69
N ALA A 331 -0.25 -8.74 -17.91
CA ALA A 331 0.30 -9.27 -19.16
C ALA A 331 -0.53 -8.83 -20.38
N THR A 332 -1.85 -8.86 -20.26
CA THR A 332 -2.78 -8.45 -21.33
C THR A 332 -2.66 -6.95 -21.63
N GLN A 333 -2.62 -6.10 -20.60
CA GLN A 333 -2.52 -4.65 -20.77
C GLN A 333 -1.16 -4.24 -21.34
N LEU A 334 -0.07 -4.86 -20.89
CA LEU A 334 1.27 -4.59 -21.43
C LEU A 334 1.38 -5.00 -22.90
N ALA A 335 0.87 -6.18 -23.27
CA ALA A 335 0.84 -6.62 -24.68
C ALA A 335 0.02 -5.66 -25.57
N ALA A 336 -1.12 -5.17 -25.07
CA ALA A 336 -1.93 -4.20 -25.78
C ALA A 336 -1.21 -2.86 -25.97
N LEU A 337 -0.46 -2.40 -24.95
CA LEU A 337 0.33 -1.18 -25.01
C LEU A 337 1.47 -1.28 -26.04
N GLU A 338 2.18 -2.42 -26.06
CA GLU A 338 3.24 -2.67 -27.05
C GLU A 338 2.70 -2.71 -28.49
N ALA A 339 1.52 -3.32 -28.69
CA ALA A 339 0.86 -3.32 -30.00
C ALA A 339 0.50 -1.89 -30.44
N ALA A 340 -0.07 -1.09 -29.56
CA ALA A 340 -0.44 0.30 -29.86
C ALA A 340 0.79 1.17 -30.17
N LYS A 341 1.94 0.95 -29.49
CA LYS A 341 3.20 1.65 -29.82
C LYS A 341 3.71 1.27 -31.22
N ALA A 342 3.68 -0.02 -31.55
CA ALA A 342 4.14 -0.52 -32.85
C ALA A 342 3.26 0.03 -33.99
N GLU A 343 1.96 0.13 -33.81
CA GLU A 343 1.03 0.74 -34.78
C GLU A 343 1.34 2.24 -34.99
N ALA A 344 1.54 3.00 -33.89
CA ALA A 344 1.89 4.42 -33.96
C ALA A 344 3.22 4.69 -34.69
N GLU A 345 4.25 3.87 -34.44
CA GLU A 345 5.55 3.97 -35.13
C GLU A 345 5.44 3.65 -36.62
N GLN A 346 4.57 2.72 -37.01
CA GLN A 346 4.32 2.42 -38.44
C GLN A 346 3.58 3.54 -39.15
N GLU A 347 2.62 4.18 -38.48
CA GLU A 347 1.91 5.34 -39.04
C GLU A 347 2.84 6.54 -39.22
N GLU A 348 3.73 6.82 -38.27
CA GLU A 348 4.70 7.91 -38.34
C GLU A 348 5.75 7.68 -39.44
N THR A 349 6.15 6.43 -39.68
CA THR A 349 7.08 6.08 -40.80
C THR A 349 6.39 6.05 -42.16
N ALA A 350 5.07 5.86 -42.22
CA ALA A 350 4.29 5.82 -43.43
C ALA A 350 3.80 7.22 -43.88
N ALA A 351 3.87 8.25 -43.03
CA ALA A 351 3.50 9.61 -43.38
C ALA A 351 4.48 10.16 -44.40
N PRO A 352 4.04 10.64 -45.59
CA PRO A 352 4.93 11.16 -46.61
C PRO A 352 5.61 12.43 -46.08
N SER A 353 6.94 12.49 -46.23
CA SER A 353 7.74 13.70 -46.00
C SER A 353 7.20 14.83 -46.89
N THR A 354 6.39 15.69 -46.34
CA THR A 354 6.02 16.98 -46.97
C THR A 354 7.21 17.94 -46.79
N GLU A 355 8.28 17.70 -47.54
CA GLU A 355 9.23 18.74 -47.89
C GLU A 355 8.70 19.47 -49.14
N ALA A 356 8.30 20.71 -48.98
CA ALA A 356 8.22 21.71 -50.03
C ALA A 356 8.51 23.09 -49.42
#